data_2d1d6ca9cbca1e1efc010d0d387a1724
#
_entry.id   2d1d6ca9cbca1e1efc010d0d387a1724
#
_cell.length_a   1.000
_cell.length_b   1.000
_cell.length_c   1.000
_cell.angle_alpha   90.00
_cell.angle_beta   90.00
_cell.angle_gamma   90.00
#
_symmetry.space_group_name_H-M   'P 1'
#
loop_
_entity.id
_entity.type
_entity.pdbx_description
1 polymer ?
#
loop_
_entity_poly.entity_id
_entity_poly.type
_entity_poly.pdbx_seq_one_letter_code
_entity_poly.pdbx_strand_id
1 'polypeptide(L)'
;MPDLAQTQHFPFVCEGGLISNRSTFIMRAGEALQLENFEPDVEGGYRRIDGFKRHVRSIVPHTSSTEESVLLTTFFDNKIIAARGEKIWSSASTDLGRASINKITAGETMSGSGVVTVKNTTGFSSSGSFVIDSEEFSYTGKTTTTFTGVTRSTNSTSAAAHAATGTNRTVVSETWTVRDTGRTNAGKYSFERFNYDGNDKIVLVDGTNAPVVLNTSLATTDISESAIAGASIVASYREHMFYAGMSGTPQELVFSVPFDEDSFTSGQGAGSVKVDDTIVGLKVFRDALFIFCQNRIFKLTGSSSANFAVTPVTRDIGCINGKTIQEFAGDLIFLGPDGLRTVAGTQNIGDVNIGTISSNVQSIFDDNILDSSVFESVVIPEKTQYRLFFTKTSGLESRTEGIICVLKPQQSGQPAYEFSKIKGIKPACTDSFIEQGNILILHGGFDGYIYRQEE
;
A
#
# COMPACT_ATOMS: atom_id res chain seq x y z
N MET A 1 62.54 3.02 -29.71
CA MET A 1 61.57 3.55 -28.73
C MET A 1 60.62 2.42 -28.46
N PRO A 2 60.39 2.02 -27.22
CA PRO A 2 59.39 0.99 -26.95
C PRO A 2 58.00 1.56 -27.23
N ASP A 3 57.19 0.82 -27.99
CA ASP A 3 55.80 1.12 -28.25
C ASP A 3 55.09 1.31 -26.92
N LEU A 4 54.57 2.52 -26.70
CA LEU A 4 53.63 2.78 -25.62
C LEU A 4 52.37 1.93 -25.87
N ALA A 5 52.18 0.92 -25.08
CA ALA A 5 50.96 0.11 -25.09
C ALA A 5 49.76 1.05 -25.03
N GLN A 6 49.00 1.14 -26.10
CA GLN A 6 47.75 1.87 -26.13
C GLN A 6 46.81 1.21 -25.15
N THR A 7 46.51 1.91 -24.07
CA THR A 7 45.50 1.47 -23.11
C THR A 7 44.12 1.64 -23.78
N GLN A 8 43.48 0.55 -24.15
CA GLN A 8 42.10 0.58 -24.60
C GLN A 8 41.19 0.72 -23.38
N HIS A 9 40.46 1.81 -23.31
CA HIS A 9 39.38 1.99 -22.32
C HIS A 9 38.11 1.33 -22.87
N PHE A 10 37.67 0.28 -22.20
CA PHE A 10 36.35 -0.30 -22.43
C PHE A 10 35.38 0.28 -21.41
N PRO A 11 34.42 1.14 -21.82
CA PRO A 11 33.40 1.60 -20.89
C PRO A 11 32.53 0.39 -20.51
N PHE A 12 32.43 0.12 -19.23
CA PHE A 12 31.50 -0.87 -18.69
C PHE A 12 30.21 -0.13 -18.31
N VAL A 13 29.17 -0.33 -19.11
CA VAL A 13 27.85 0.29 -18.86
C VAL A 13 27.01 -0.70 -18.10
N CYS A 14 26.54 -0.32 -16.91
CA CYS A 14 25.61 -1.11 -16.10
C CYS A 14 24.17 -0.85 -16.56
N GLU A 15 23.66 -1.63 -17.51
CA GLU A 15 22.33 -1.52 -18.10
C GLU A 15 21.75 -2.90 -18.40
N GLY A 16 20.42 -2.99 -18.52
CA GLY A 16 19.72 -4.24 -18.85
C GLY A 16 19.10 -4.92 -17.63
N GLY A 17 19.42 -4.48 -16.43
CA GLY A 17 18.80 -4.97 -15.20
C GLY A 17 19.16 -6.42 -14.85
N LEU A 18 18.32 -7.02 -14.02
CA LEU A 18 18.42 -8.43 -13.62
C LEU A 18 17.91 -9.35 -14.72
N ILE A 19 18.71 -10.35 -15.05
CA ILE A 19 18.36 -11.41 -16.02
C ILE A 19 18.47 -12.76 -15.31
N SER A 20 17.37 -13.46 -15.14
CA SER A 20 17.33 -14.77 -14.49
C SER A 20 17.06 -15.94 -15.43
N ASN A 21 16.68 -15.68 -16.67
CA ASN A 21 16.23 -16.68 -17.63
C ASN A 21 17.21 -16.98 -18.76
N ARG A 22 18.42 -16.39 -18.73
CA ARG A 22 19.44 -16.57 -19.78
C ARG A 22 20.69 -17.25 -19.25
N SER A 23 21.35 -17.99 -20.13
CA SER A 23 22.68 -18.51 -19.84
C SER A 23 23.71 -17.36 -19.72
N THR A 24 24.63 -17.49 -18.78
CA THR A 24 25.73 -16.54 -18.60
C THR A 24 26.58 -16.30 -19.84
N PHE A 25 26.61 -17.28 -20.77
CA PHE A 25 27.38 -17.19 -22.01
C PHE A 25 26.78 -16.23 -23.05
N ILE A 26 25.50 -15.87 -22.93
CA ILE A 26 24.79 -15.01 -23.87
C ILE A 26 24.33 -13.70 -23.24
N MET A 27 24.77 -13.41 -22.02
CA MET A 27 24.48 -12.14 -21.38
C MET A 27 25.22 -10.98 -22.05
N ARG A 28 24.56 -9.84 -22.09
CA ARG A 28 25.16 -8.60 -22.59
C ARG A 28 25.99 -7.95 -21.48
N ALA A 29 26.98 -7.17 -21.89
CA ALA A 29 27.73 -6.34 -20.95
C ALA A 29 26.76 -5.38 -20.23
N GLY A 30 26.81 -5.37 -18.89
CA GLY A 30 25.93 -4.55 -18.06
C GLY A 30 24.73 -5.25 -17.46
N GLU A 31 24.24 -6.35 -18.06
CA GLU A 31 23.21 -7.20 -17.46
C GLU A 31 23.73 -7.89 -16.19
N ALA A 32 22.87 -8.04 -15.18
CA ALA A 32 23.21 -8.60 -13.89
C ALA A 32 22.50 -9.95 -13.66
N LEU A 33 23.27 -10.96 -13.20
CA LEU A 33 22.72 -12.24 -12.73
C LEU A 33 22.10 -12.12 -11.34
N GLN A 34 22.63 -11.20 -10.54
CA GLN A 34 22.13 -10.89 -9.21
C GLN A 34 22.16 -9.38 -9.03
N LEU A 35 20.99 -8.81 -8.81
CA LEU A 35 20.79 -7.39 -8.57
C LEU A 35 19.75 -7.25 -7.45
N GLU A 36 20.24 -7.07 -6.23
CA GLU A 36 19.44 -7.09 -5.02
C GLU A 36 19.65 -5.81 -4.21
N ASN A 37 18.57 -5.11 -3.89
CA ASN A 37 18.60 -3.80 -3.23
C ASN A 37 19.36 -2.72 -4.01
N PHE A 38 19.42 -2.88 -5.32
CA PHE A 38 19.82 -1.85 -6.27
C PHE A 38 18.69 -1.64 -7.27
N GLU A 39 18.50 -0.43 -7.69
CA GLU A 39 17.49 -0.07 -8.70
C GLU A 39 18.20 0.41 -9.97
N PRO A 40 17.68 0.04 -11.15
CA PRO A 40 18.10 0.65 -12.39
C PRO A 40 17.77 2.15 -12.38
N ASP A 41 18.74 2.99 -12.71
CA ASP A 41 18.53 4.44 -12.80
C ASP A 41 18.05 4.81 -14.20
N VAL A 42 17.09 5.74 -14.30
CA VAL A 42 16.56 6.22 -15.60
C VAL A 42 17.66 6.83 -16.47
N GLU A 43 18.62 7.51 -15.85
CA GLU A 43 19.78 8.12 -16.54
C GLU A 43 20.87 7.12 -16.91
N GLY A 44 20.77 5.88 -16.47
CA GLY A 44 21.73 4.79 -16.70
C GLY A 44 22.47 4.37 -15.43
N GLY A 45 22.87 3.11 -15.39
CA GLY A 45 23.53 2.50 -14.25
C GLY A 45 22.59 1.92 -13.22
N TYR A 46 23.18 1.46 -12.11
CA TYR A 46 22.45 0.95 -10.94
C TYR A 46 22.82 1.76 -9.72
N ARG A 47 21.81 2.18 -8.96
CA ARG A 47 22.01 2.82 -7.67
C ARG A 47 21.41 1.97 -6.55
N ARG A 48 21.91 2.14 -5.34
CA ARG A 48 21.30 1.49 -4.18
C ARG A 48 19.90 2.09 -3.95
N ILE A 49 18.91 1.22 -3.61
CA ILE A 49 17.59 1.69 -3.20
C ILE A 49 17.69 2.54 -1.93
N ASP A 50 16.82 3.50 -1.83
CA ASP A 50 16.63 4.24 -0.59
C ASP A 50 16.00 3.33 0.47
N GLY A 51 16.23 3.66 1.73
CA GLY A 51 15.75 2.87 2.84
C GLY A 51 14.28 3.10 3.17
N PHE A 52 13.92 2.68 4.36
CA PHE A 52 12.62 2.99 4.94
C PHE A 52 12.78 3.26 6.44
N LYS A 53 11.89 4.05 6.99
CA LYS A 53 11.82 4.33 8.42
C LYS A 53 10.38 4.25 8.91
N ARG A 54 10.20 4.08 10.21
CA ARG A 54 8.87 4.22 10.81
C ARG A 54 8.35 5.63 10.56
N HIS A 55 7.20 5.72 9.92
CA HIS A 55 6.53 7.00 9.70
C HIS A 55 5.78 7.41 10.97
N VAL A 56 5.01 6.49 11.54
CA VAL A 56 4.41 6.60 12.86
C VAL A 56 5.23 5.75 13.82
N ARG A 57 5.72 6.33 14.91
CA ARG A 57 6.61 5.62 15.85
C ARG A 57 5.89 4.69 16.79
N SER A 58 4.61 4.99 17.07
CA SER A 58 3.75 4.12 17.85
C SER A 58 3.19 3.00 16.97
N ILE A 59 3.09 1.81 17.54
CA ILE A 59 2.40 0.69 16.91
C ILE A 59 0.92 1.03 16.72
N VAL A 60 0.32 0.60 15.61
CA VAL A 60 -1.15 0.66 15.47
C VAL A 60 -1.75 -0.25 16.53
N PRO A 61 -2.60 0.26 17.46
CA PRO A 61 -3.12 -0.57 18.54
C PRO A 61 -4.02 -1.69 18.04
N HIS A 62 -4.10 -2.78 18.81
CA HIS A 62 -5.04 -3.88 18.55
C HIS A 62 -5.50 -4.48 19.88
N THR A 63 -6.57 -5.24 19.86
CA THR A 63 -7.19 -5.84 21.05
C THR A 63 -6.82 -7.31 21.26
N SER A 64 -6.21 -7.96 20.27
CA SER A 64 -5.83 -9.36 20.33
C SER A 64 -4.46 -9.56 21.00
N SER A 65 -4.24 -10.72 21.60
CA SER A 65 -2.94 -11.15 22.12
C SER A 65 -2.01 -11.73 21.05
N THR A 66 -2.52 -11.92 19.84
CA THR A 66 -1.73 -12.38 18.68
C THR A 66 -1.19 -11.19 17.91
N GLU A 67 0.05 -11.30 17.43
CA GLU A 67 0.60 -10.30 16.52
C GLU A 67 -0.20 -10.30 15.21
N GLU A 68 -0.84 -9.18 14.94
CA GLU A 68 -1.63 -8.98 13.73
C GLU A 68 -0.98 -7.93 12.86
N SER A 69 -0.98 -8.18 11.56
CA SER A 69 -0.49 -7.24 10.57
C SER A 69 -1.39 -6.01 10.44
N VAL A 70 -0.83 -4.91 9.98
CA VAL A 70 -1.63 -3.76 9.53
C VAL A 70 -2.39 -4.17 8.26
N LEU A 71 -3.72 -4.02 8.28
CA LEU A 71 -4.61 -4.43 7.19
C LEU A 71 -4.85 -3.30 6.17
N LEU A 72 -4.72 -2.06 6.63
CA LEU A 72 -4.85 -0.84 5.85
C LEU A 72 -3.85 0.19 6.35
N THR A 73 -3.21 0.88 5.44
CA THR A 73 -2.59 2.19 5.70
C THR A 73 -2.92 3.10 4.53
N THR A 74 -3.44 4.28 4.83
CA THR A 74 -3.75 5.29 3.83
C THR A 74 -3.71 6.67 4.46
N PHE A 75 -3.69 7.71 3.64
CA PHE A 75 -3.69 9.09 4.08
C PHE A 75 -5.00 9.75 3.70
N PHE A 76 -5.66 10.39 4.66
CA PHE A 76 -6.89 11.10 4.44
C PHE A 76 -7.01 12.27 5.42
N ASP A 77 -7.35 13.44 4.93
CA ASP A 77 -7.52 14.69 5.69
C ASP A 77 -6.35 14.98 6.65
N ASN A 78 -5.13 15.00 6.13
CA ASN A 78 -3.88 15.21 6.87
C ASN A 78 -3.64 14.23 8.03
N LYS A 79 -4.22 13.03 7.95
CA LYS A 79 -4.05 11.96 8.95
C LYS A 79 -3.82 10.63 8.28
N ILE A 80 -3.09 9.77 8.96
CA ILE A 80 -2.99 8.38 8.57
C ILE A 80 -4.20 7.64 9.10
N ILE A 81 -4.87 6.94 8.22
CA ILE A 81 -5.91 5.97 8.55
C ILE A 81 -5.29 4.59 8.48
N ALA A 82 -5.48 3.80 9.52
CA ALA A 82 -4.97 2.44 9.60
C ALA A 82 -6.05 1.50 10.12
N ALA A 83 -6.10 0.28 9.58
CA ALA A 83 -6.91 -0.80 10.14
C ALA A 83 -5.98 -1.87 10.71
N ARG A 84 -6.30 -2.37 11.90
CA ARG A 84 -5.63 -3.48 12.54
C ARG A 84 -6.59 -4.21 13.48
N GLY A 85 -6.66 -5.53 13.36
CA GLY A 85 -7.64 -6.32 14.09
C GLY A 85 -9.09 -5.88 13.78
N GLU A 86 -9.86 -5.63 14.80
CA GLU A 86 -11.29 -5.31 14.72
C GLU A 86 -11.62 -3.81 14.67
N LYS A 87 -10.61 -2.96 14.41
CA LYS A 87 -10.76 -1.50 14.53
C LYS A 87 -10.09 -0.73 13.41
N ILE A 88 -10.66 0.43 13.12
CA ILE A 88 -10.05 1.46 12.28
C ILE A 88 -9.57 2.60 13.19
N TRP A 89 -8.37 3.08 12.90
CA TRP A 89 -7.66 4.08 13.66
C TRP A 89 -7.26 5.25 12.79
N SER A 90 -7.09 6.40 13.40
CA SER A 90 -6.40 7.53 12.78
C SER A 90 -5.29 8.07 13.67
N SER A 91 -4.24 8.54 13.06
CA SER A 91 -3.14 9.25 13.71
C SER A 91 -2.83 10.54 12.98
N ALA A 92 -2.15 11.49 13.63
CA ALA A 92 -1.59 12.63 12.93
C ALA A 92 -0.47 12.18 11.97
N SER A 93 -0.37 12.77 10.80
CA SER A 93 0.69 12.47 9.82
C SER A 93 2.06 13.03 10.24
N THR A 94 2.11 13.96 11.19
CA THR A 94 3.31 14.67 11.60
C THR A 94 3.80 14.27 12.99
N ASP A 95 5.12 14.13 13.12
CA ASP A 95 5.86 13.91 14.38
C ASP A 95 5.76 15.20 15.24
N LEU A 96 4.90 15.20 16.24
CA LEU A 96 4.56 16.41 17.02
C LEU A 96 5.58 16.79 18.10
N GLY A 97 6.72 16.16 18.18
CA GLY A 97 7.76 16.61 19.09
C GLY A 97 8.69 15.53 19.60
N ARG A 98 9.90 15.96 19.95
CA ARG A 98 10.96 15.14 20.52
C ARG A 98 11.38 15.73 21.86
N ALA A 99 11.40 14.92 22.89
CA ALA A 99 11.89 15.31 24.19
C ALA A 99 12.86 14.27 24.77
N SER A 100 13.88 14.69 25.49
CA SER A 100 14.68 13.78 26.29
C SER A 100 13.97 13.49 27.60
N ILE A 101 14.00 12.24 28.03
CA ILE A 101 13.33 11.76 29.24
C ILE A 101 14.32 11.46 30.33
N ASN A 102 13.85 11.51 31.61
CA ASN A 102 14.55 10.90 32.71
C ASN A 102 14.46 9.37 32.65
N LYS A 103 15.26 8.71 33.48
CA LYS A 103 15.22 7.24 33.60
C LYS A 103 13.88 6.78 34.17
N ILE A 104 13.27 5.79 33.50
CA ILE A 104 12.10 5.06 33.97
C ILE A 104 12.50 3.60 34.18
N THR A 105 12.29 3.04 35.34
CA THR A 105 12.61 1.64 35.64
C THR A 105 11.44 0.73 35.34
N ALA A 106 11.69 -0.53 34.93
CA ALA A 106 10.66 -1.48 34.55
C ALA A 106 9.61 -1.76 35.64
N GLY A 107 10.05 -1.74 36.92
CA GLY A 107 9.18 -1.97 38.07
C GLY A 107 8.48 -0.72 38.61
N GLU A 108 8.63 0.43 37.99
CA GLU A 108 8.03 1.67 38.44
C GLU A 108 6.54 1.71 38.12
N THR A 109 5.71 1.66 39.12
CA THR A 109 4.25 1.71 38.99
C THR A 109 3.82 3.17 38.90
N MET A 110 3.45 3.64 37.73
CA MET A 110 2.84 4.95 37.55
C MET A 110 1.34 4.75 37.38
N SER A 111 0.59 4.93 38.47
CA SER A 111 -0.87 4.90 38.42
C SER A 111 -1.41 6.28 38.76
N GLY A 112 -2.02 6.99 37.83
CA GLY A 112 -2.80 8.21 38.03
C GLY A 112 -2.08 9.44 38.64
N SER A 113 -1.02 9.26 39.41
CA SER A 113 -0.21 10.30 40.07
C SER A 113 1.26 10.32 39.60
N GLY A 114 1.63 9.45 38.66
CA GLY A 114 2.99 9.37 38.13
C GLY A 114 3.43 10.65 37.40
N VAL A 115 4.73 10.90 37.43
CA VAL A 115 5.35 12.04 36.75
C VAL A 115 6.48 11.56 35.83
N VAL A 116 6.45 11.95 34.58
CA VAL A 116 7.55 11.74 33.63
C VAL A 116 8.20 13.07 33.31
N THR A 117 9.47 13.22 33.70
CA THR A 117 10.24 14.42 33.41
C THR A 117 10.89 14.33 32.05
N VAL A 118 10.72 15.35 31.23
CA VAL A 118 11.23 15.47 29.88
C VAL A 118 11.96 16.81 29.73
N LYS A 119 12.74 16.94 28.67
CA LYS A 119 13.46 18.21 28.43
C LYS A 119 12.51 19.35 28.07
N ASN A 120 11.42 19.05 27.36
CA ASN A 120 10.46 20.03 26.89
C ASN A 120 9.14 19.33 26.52
N THR A 121 8.00 19.91 26.85
CA THR A 121 6.65 19.45 26.50
C THR A 121 5.99 20.33 25.44
N THR A 122 6.73 21.24 24.80
CA THR A 122 6.19 22.08 23.72
C THR A 122 5.70 21.20 22.57
N GLY A 123 4.52 21.48 22.04
CA GLY A 123 3.90 20.69 21.00
C GLY A 123 2.95 19.58 21.49
N PHE A 124 2.96 19.26 22.78
CA PHE A 124 1.99 18.33 23.37
C PHE A 124 0.74 19.06 23.85
N SER A 125 -0.42 18.40 23.75
CA SER A 125 -1.68 18.89 24.31
C SER A 125 -1.64 18.98 25.83
N SER A 126 -2.62 19.61 26.47
CA SER A 126 -2.71 19.68 27.95
C SER A 126 -2.90 18.32 28.63
N SER A 127 -3.52 17.38 27.92
CA SER A 127 -3.67 15.96 28.27
C SER A 127 -3.63 15.12 26.99
N GLY A 128 -3.35 13.83 27.10
CA GLY A 128 -3.26 12.95 25.94
C GLY A 128 -2.38 11.74 26.21
N SER A 129 -1.69 11.25 25.21
CA SER A 129 -0.69 10.19 25.36
C SER A 129 0.62 10.52 24.65
N PHE A 130 1.65 9.78 25.01
CA PHE A 130 2.96 9.82 24.37
C PHE A 130 3.58 8.42 24.38
N VAL A 131 4.50 8.18 23.47
CA VAL A 131 5.19 6.89 23.32
C VAL A 131 6.66 7.05 23.66
N ILE A 132 7.21 6.10 24.45
CA ILE A 132 8.64 5.94 24.67
C ILE A 132 9.02 4.54 24.21
N ASP A 133 9.91 4.44 23.24
CA ASP A 133 10.27 3.19 22.58
C ASP A 133 9.03 2.48 21.98
N SER A 134 8.52 1.44 22.63
CA SER A 134 7.32 0.68 22.25
C SER A 134 6.19 0.74 23.27
N GLU A 135 6.37 1.48 24.37
CA GLU A 135 5.35 1.63 25.42
C GLU A 135 4.59 2.95 25.28
N GLU A 136 3.28 2.88 25.33
CA GLU A 136 2.41 4.06 25.36
C GLU A 136 2.02 4.41 26.78
N PHE A 137 2.07 5.71 27.06
CA PHE A 137 1.72 6.35 28.31
C PHE A 137 0.58 7.32 28.07
N SER A 138 -0.43 7.35 28.91
CA SER A 138 -1.38 8.46 28.98
C SER A 138 -0.98 9.44 30.06
N TYR A 139 -1.38 10.72 29.92
CA TYR A 139 -1.18 11.75 30.90
C TYR A 139 -2.40 12.68 31.01
N THR A 140 -2.66 13.21 32.20
CA THR A 140 -3.80 14.09 32.45
C THR A 140 -3.41 15.56 32.58
N GLY A 141 -2.12 15.86 32.66
CA GLY A 141 -1.60 17.21 32.76
C GLY A 141 -0.14 17.32 32.35
N LYS A 142 0.33 18.54 32.13
CA LYS A 142 1.74 18.80 31.80
C LYS A 142 2.21 20.15 32.35
N THR A 143 3.51 20.25 32.61
CA THR A 143 4.24 21.51 32.76
C THR A 143 5.15 21.74 31.59
N THR A 144 6.05 22.71 31.60
CA THR A 144 7.05 22.92 30.56
C THR A 144 8.04 21.76 30.41
N THR A 145 8.22 20.95 31.43
CA THR A 145 9.23 19.88 31.49
C THR A 145 8.72 18.58 32.09
N THR A 146 7.44 18.45 32.41
CA THR A 146 6.90 17.22 32.99
C THR A 146 5.53 16.89 32.43
N PHE A 147 5.25 15.59 32.29
CA PHE A 147 3.90 15.05 32.19
C PHE A 147 3.46 14.58 33.56
N THR A 148 2.22 14.86 33.94
CA THR A 148 1.63 14.56 35.27
C THR A 148 0.37 13.70 35.09
N GLY A 149 0.03 12.94 36.14
CA GLY A 149 -1.07 12.00 36.07
C GLY A 149 -0.84 10.90 35.05
N VAL A 150 0.40 10.40 34.96
CA VAL A 150 0.84 9.47 33.97
C VAL A 150 0.39 8.04 34.31
N THR A 151 -0.18 7.35 33.34
CA THR A 151 -0.50 5.90 33.40
C THR A 151 0.29 5.18 32.31
N ARG A 152 0.89 4.05 32.67
CA ARG A 152 1.73 3.22 31.77
C ARG A 152 0.90 2.17 31.04
N SER A 153 1.51 1.62 30.01
CA SER A 153 0.99 0.45 29.26
C SER A 153 -0.43 0.65 28.74
N THR A 154 -0.72 1.84 28.27
CA THR A 154 -1.99 2.13 27.59
C THR A 154 -2.02 1.51 26.20
N ASN A 155 -3.20 1.36 25.62
CA ASN A 155 -3.42 0.78 24.27
C ASN A 155 -2.74 -0.59 24.06
N SER A 156 -2.82 -1.47 25.07
CA SER A 156 -2.28 -2.84 25.02
C SER A 156 -0.76 -2.92 24.81
N THR A 157 -0.01 -1.88 25.14
CA THR A 157 1.45 -1.93 25.18
C THR A 157 1.94 -2.53 26.51
N SER A 158 3.16 -3.06 26.53
CA SER A 158 3.76 -3.66 27.73
C SER A 158 4.73 -2.71 28.42
N ALA A 159 4.71 -2.67 29.76
CA ALA A 159 5.63 -1.88 30.55
C ALA A 159 7.08 -2.36 30.37
N ALA A 160 7.97 -1.47 29.99
CA ALA A 160 9.38 -1.75 29.80
C ALA A 160 10.28 -0.76 30.58
N ALA A 161 11.56 -1.11 30.73
CA ALA A 161 12.54 -0.18 31.27
C ALA A 161 12.98 0.82 30.20
N HIS A 162 12.97 2.10 30.52
CA HIS A 162 13.44 3.17 29.65
C HIS A 162 14.65 3.86 30.32
N ALA A 163 15.86 3.58 29.83
CA ALA A 163 17.08 4.12 30.41
C ALA A 163 17.30 5.59 30.02
N ALA A 164 17.71 6.42 30.96
CA ALA A 164 18.01 7.85 30.76
C ALA A 164 19.43 8.12 30.22
N THR A 165 20.21 7.09 29.93
CA THR A 165 21.63 7.24 29.66
C THR A 165 21.94 7.84 28.30
N GLY A 166 22.42 9.08 28.31
CA GLY A 166 23.40 9.64 27.35
C GLY A 166 22.93 9.97 25.94
N THR A 167 21.79 9.53 25.48
CA THR A 167 21.24 9.82 24.16
C THR A 167 19.77 10.20 24.24
N ASN A 168 19.42 11.24 23.54
CA ASN A 168 18.07 11.77 23.45
C ASN A 168 17.06 10.68 23.06
N ARG A 169 16.34 10.12 24.04
CA ARG A 169 15.17 9.31 23.75
C ARG A 169 14.05 10.19 23.25
N THR A 170 13.45 9.76 22.20
CA THR A 170 12.35 10.48 21.58
C THR A 170 11.07 10.14 22.31
N VAL A 171 10.41 11.14 22.83
CA VAL A 171 9.02 11.06 23.30
C VAL A 171 8.14 11.60 22.21
N VAL A 172 7.23 10.78 21.72
CA VAL A 172 6.38 11.10 20.56
C VAL A 172 4.95 11.26 21.02
N SER A 173 4.32 12.36 20.68
CA SER A 173 2.88 12.57 20.92
C SER A 173 2.05 12.03 19.76
N GLU A 174 2.28 10.78 19.38
CA GLU A 174 1.46 10.12 18.39
C GLU A 174 0.44 9.25 19.09
N THR A 175 -0.78 9.71 19.09
CA THR A 175 -1.91 8.97 19.63
C THR A 175 -2.76 8.46 18.51
N TRP A 176 -2.98 7.16 18.49
CA TRP A 176 -3.99 6.55 17.65
C TRP A 176 -5.37 6.80 18.24
N THR A 177 -6.27 7.35 17.46
CA THR A 177 -7.67 7.55 17.83
C THR A 177 -8.53 6.53 17.13
N VAL A 178 -9.33 5.78 17.88
CA VAL A 178 -10.32 4.84 17.32
C VAL A 178 -11.34 5.64 16.52
N ARG A 179 -11.62 5.15 15.32
CA ARG A 179 -12.64 5.73 14.42
C ARG A 179 -13.81 4.78 14.22
N ASP A 180 -13.51 3.48 14.16
CA ASP A 180 -14.53 2.45 14.03
C ASP A 180 -14.16 1.22 14.86
N THR A 181 -15.17 0.48 15.33
CA THR A 181 -15.02 -0.69 16.23
C THR A 181 -16.03 -1.78 15.89
N GLY A 182 -15.76 -2.99 16.36
CA GLY A 182 -16.70 -4.11 16.21
C GLY A 182 -16.68 -4.73 14.83
N ARG A 183 -15.66 -4.45 14.03
CA ARG A 183 -15.47 -5.12 12.75
C ARG A 183 -14.95 -6.53 12.98
N THR A 184 -15.35 -7.45 12.14
CA THR A 184 -14.73 -8.78 12.10
C THR A 184 -13.32 -8.63 11.57
N ASN A 185 -12.33 -9.15 12.30
CA ASN A 185 -10.96 -9.21 11.82
C ASN A 185 -10.91 -10.15 10.61
N ALA A 186 -10.84 -9.56 9.43
CA ALA A 186 -11.00 -10.24 8.16
C ALA A 186 -9.86 -9.93 7.20
N GLY A 187 -10.19 -9.77 5.94
CA GLY A 187 -9.25 -9.53 4.89
C GLY A 187 -8.62 -8.13 4.91
N LYS A 188 -7.79 -7.91 3.92
CA LYS A 188 -7.17 -6.61 3.66
C LYS A 188 -8.17 -5.65 3.06
N TYR A 189 -8.02 -4.40 3.42
CA TYR A 189 -8.87 -3.34 2.92
C TYR A 189 -8.49 -2.89 1.51
N SER A 190 -9.50 -2.56 0.73
CA SER A 190 -9.42 -1.67 -0.42
C SER A 190 -10.15 -0.37 -0.09
N PHE A 191 -9.82 0.69 -0.78
CA PHE A 191 -10.42 1.99 -0.51
C PHE A 191 -10.50 2.84 -1.77
N GLU A 192 -11.42 3.81 -1.75
CA GLU A 192 -11.57 4.83 -2.77
C GLU A 192 -11.80 6.18 -2.12
N ARG A 193 -11.04 7.20 -2.56
CA ARG A 193 -11.24 8.60 -2.17
C ARG A 193 -12.12 9.27 -3.20
N PHE A 194 -13.10 10.01 -2.75
CA PHE A 194 -14.05 10.67 -3.64
C PHE A 194 -14.58 11.98 -3.04
N ASN A 195 -15.17 12.80 -3.91
CA ASN A 195 -15.77 14.07 -3.53
C ASN A 195 -17.00 14.27 -4.41
N TYR A 196 -18.19 13.89 -3.89
CA TYR A 196 -19.43 14.05 -4.64
C TYR A 196 -20.11 15.39 -4.36
N ASP A 197 -20.23 15.84 -3.17
CA ASP A 197 -20.96 17.05 -2.81
C ASP A 197 -20.04 18.22 -2.36
N GLY A 198 -18.82 18.25 -2.87
CA GLY A 198 -17.80 19.19 -2.40
C GLY A 198 -17.19 18.81 -1.04
N ASN A 199 -17.53 17.63 -0.51
CA ASN A 199 -17.00 17.07 0.73
C ASN A 199 -16.13 15.85 0.42
N ASP A 200 -14.86 15.91 0.79
CA ASP A 200 -13.97 14.77 0.64
C ASP A 200 -14.40 13.65 1.59
N LYS A 201 -14.48 12.45 1.04
CA LYS A 201 -14.79 11.22 1.76
C LYS A 201 -13.86 10.08 1.29
N ILE A 202 -13.76 9.04 2.10
CA ILE A 202 -13.11 7.79 1.75
C ILE A 202 -14.02 6.62 2.11
N VAL A 203 -14.23 5.71 1.16
CA VAL A 203 -14.89 4.43 1.39
C VAL A 203 -13.84 3.36 1.61
N LEU A 204 -14.04 2.51 2.61
CA LEU A 204 -13.20 1.34 2.91
C LEU A 204 -14.05 0.07 2.80
N VAL A 205 -13.50 -0.95 2.17
CA VAL A 205 -14.11 -2.28 2.02
C VAL A 205 -13.07 -3.37 2.34
N ASP A 206 -13.48 -4.48 2.97
CA ASP A 206 -12.56 -5.51 3.44
C ASP A 206 -12.95 -6.96 3.07
N GLY A 207 -14.03 -7.14 2.32
CA GLY A 207 -14.49 -8.45 1.88
C GLY A 207 -15.33 -9.21 2.89
N THR A 208 -15.61 -8.66 4.08
CA THR A 208 -16.37 -9.33 5.14
C THR A 208 -17.39 -8.41 5.80
N ASN A 209 -16.96 -7.23 6.20
CA ASN A 209 -17.83 -6.27 6.88
C ASN A 209 -18.62 -5.42 5.87
N ALA A 210 -19.61 -4.69 6.36
CA ALA A 210 -20.25 -3.64 5.56
C ALA A 210 -19.22 -2.59 5.13
N PRO A 211 -19.29 -2.04 3.91
CA PRO A 211 -18.48 -0.89 3.54
C PRO A 211 -18.65 0.26 4.52
N VAL A 212 -17.58 0.96 4.85
CA VAL A 212 -17.61 2.10 5.76
C VAL A 212 -17.09 3.36 5.08
N VAL A 213 -17.81 4.45 5.27
CA VAL A 213 -17.44 5.79 4.79
C VAL A 213 -16.85 6.59 5.95
N LEU A 214 -15.73 7.27 5.71
CA LEU A 214 -15.19 8.29 6.60
C LEU A 214 -15.29 9.65 5.91
N ASN A 215 -15.74 10.66 6.63
CA ASN A 215 -15.74 12.06 6.20
C ASN A 215 -14.51 12.81 6.74
N THR A 216 -14.35 14.09 6.42
CA THR A 216 -13.23 14.94 6.87
C THR A 216 -13.17 15.14 8.38
N SER A 217 -14.27 14.97 9.12
CA SER A 217 -14.24 14.94 10.59
C SER A 217 -13.82 13.56 11.14
N LEU A 218 -13.55 12.59 10.26
CA LEU A 218 -13.24 11.18 10.53
C LEU A 218 -14.36 10.47 11.31
N ALA A 219 -15.58 10.94 11.15
CA ALA A 219 -16.75 10.20 11.57
C ALA A 219 -17.00 9.07 10.56
N THR A 220 -17.35 7.89 11.07
CA THR A 220 -17.63 6.69 10.28
C THR A 220 -19.12 6.44 10.14
N THR A 221 -19.52 5.94 8.98
CA THR A 221 -20.90 5.50 8.70
C THR A 221 -20.84 4.21 7.88
N ASP A 222 -21.46 3.14 8.36
CA ASP A 222 -21.57 1.90 7.61
C ASP A 222 -22.66 2.01 6.53
N ILE A 223 -22.35 1.49 5.35
CA ILE A 223 -23.33 1.36 4.26
C ILE A 223 -24.06 0.04 4.44
N SER A 224 -25.28 0.10 4.96
CA SER A 224 -26.09 -1.08 5.30
C SER A 224 -26.91 -1.61 4.11
N GLU A 225 -26.31 -1.70 2.92
CA GLU A 225 -26.94 -2.27 1.72
C GLU A 225 -26.54 -3.73 1.52
N SER A 226 -27.53 -4.62 1.47
CA SER A 226 -27.30 -6.05 1.37
C SER A 226 -26.62 -6.49 0.09
N ALA A 227 -26.85 -5.77 -1.02
CA ALA A 227 -26.27 -6.08 -2.32
C ALA A 227 -24.72 -5.92 -2.37
N ILE A 228 -24.16 -5.12 -1.47
CA ILE A 228 -22.73 -4.86 -1.37
C ILE A 228 -22.10 -5.35 -0.08
N ALA A 229 -22.86 -6.09 0.74
CA ALA A 229 -22.34 -6.65 1.97
C ALA A 229 -21.14 -7.57 1.70
N GLY A 230 -20.03 -7.32 2.37
CA GLY A 230 -18.80 -8.06 2.16
C GLY A 230 -18.09 -7.73 0.82
N ALA A 231 -18.31 -6.56 0.26
CA ALA A 231 -17.52 -6.10 -0.88
C ALA A 231 -16.04 -5.98 -0.49
N SER A 232 -15.15 -6.41 -1.39
CA SER A 232 -13.70 -6.34 -1.22
C SER A 232 -13.02 -5.37 -2.18
N ILE A 233 -13.76 -4.84 -3.14
CA ILE A 233 -13.28 -3.98 -4.21
C ILE A 233 -14.22 -2.80 -4.34
N VAL A 234 -13.67 -1.60 -4.45
CA VAL A 234 -14.42 -0.34 -4.63
C VAL A 234 -13.70 0.56 -5.60
N ALA A 235 -14.44 1.29 -6.42
CA ALA A 235 -13.92 2.32 -7.33
C ALA A 235 -15.00 3.37 -7.63
N SER A 236 -14.62 4.62 -7.79
CA SER A 236 -15.49 5.72 -8.22
C SER A 236 -15.39 5.90 -9.74
N TYR A 237 -16.52 5.92 -10.45
CA TYR A 237 -16.55 6.16 -11.88
C TYR A 237 -17.86 6.84 -12.27
N ARG A 238 -17.77 7.96 -13.02
CA ARG A 238 -18.94 8.74 -13.49
C ARG A 238 -19.93 9.04 -12.37
N GLU A 239 -19.42 9.57 -11.27
CA GLU A 239 -20.18 9.99 -10.08
C GLU A 239 -20.93 8.85 -9.36
N HIS A 240 -20.73 7.59 -9.79
CA HIS A 240 -21.22 6.41 -9.11
C HIS A 240 -20.10 5.74 -8.31
N MET A 241 -20.44 5.18 -7.16
CA MET A 241 -19.55 4.29 -6.43
C MET A 241 -19.83 2.83 -6.83
N PHE A 242 -18.81 2.15 -7.33
CA PHE A 242 -18.89 0.77 -7.79
C PHE A 242 -18.30 -0.18 -6.75
N TYR A 243 -19.01 -1.25 -6.45
CA TYR A 243 -18.63 -2.28 -5.49
C TYR A 243 -18.59 -3.64 -6.16
N ALA A 244 -17.56 -4.43 -5.84
CA ALA A 244 -17.39 -5.79 -6.35
C ALA A 244 -16.68 -6.69 -5.33
N GLY A 245 -16.52 -7.96 -5.70
CA GLY A 245 -15.80 -8.94 -4.87
C GLY A 245 -16.61 -9.44 -3.67
N MET A 246 -17.95 -9.38 -3.74
CA MET A 246 -18.83 -10.04 -2.78
C MET A 246 -18.75 -11.56 -2.94
N SER A 247 -18.57 -12.30 -1.84
CA SER A 247 -18.37 -13.76 -1.89
C SER A 247 -19.56 -14.52 -2.48
N GLY A 248 -20.79 -14.00 -2.30
CA GLY A 248 -22.02 -14.60 -2.84
C GLY A 248 -22.24 -14.32 -4.34
N THR A 249 -21.70 -13.23 -4.85
CA THR A 249 -21.86 -12.77 -6.24
C THR A 249 -20.54 -12.26 -6.82
N PRO A 250 -19.49 -13.10 -6.94
CA PRO A 250 -18.15 -12.65 -7.30
C PRO A 250 -18.01 -12.11 -8.73
N GLN A 251 -19.05 -12.30 -9.57
CA GLN A 251 -19.11 -11.82 -10.95
C GLN A 251 -19.94 -10.54 -11.10
N GLU A 252 -20.44 -10.00 -10.00
CA GLU A 252 -21.36 -8.87 -10.04
C GLU A 252 -20.65 -7.58 -9.61
N LEU A 253 -20.92 -6.54 -10.38
CA LEU A 253 -20.51 -5.17 -10.14
C LEU A 253 -21.76 -4.38 -9.81
N VAL A 254 -21.90 -3.91 -8.58
CA VAL A 254 -23.03 -3.12 -8.10
C VAL A 254 -22.60 -1.66 -8.03
N PHE A 255 -23.46 -0.74 -8.47
CA PHE A 255 -23.17 0.70 -8.43
C PHE A 255 -24.29 1.50 -7.79
N SER A 256 -23.89 2.55 -7.07
CA SER A 256 -24.78 3.46 -6.35
C SER A 256 -25.55 4.42 -7.28
N VAL A 257 -26.45 5.17 -6.71
CA VAL A 257 -27.01 6.40 -7.35
C VAL A 257 -25.87 7.38 -7.65
N PRO A 258 -25.92 8.16 -8.74
CA PRO A 258 -24.90 9.17 -8.99
C PRO A 258 -24.88 10.24 -7.88
N PHE A 259 -23.68 10.65 -7.50
CA PHE A 259 -23.39 11.59 -6.40
C PHE A 259 -23.82 11.13 -4.99
N ASP A 260 -24.12 9.85 -4.83
CA ASP A 260 -24.60 9.29 -3.58
C ASP A 260 -23.99 7.88 -3.39
N GLU A 261 -23.03 7.75 -2.50
CA GLU A 261 -22.24 6.53 -2.30
C GLU A 261 -22.97 5.42 -1.54
N ASP A 262 -24.06 5.75 -0.85
CA ASP A 262 -24.78 4.84 0.05
C ASP A 262 -26.23 4.54 -0.39
N SER A 263 -26.69 5.15 -1.50
CA SER A 263 -28.01 4.91 -2.07
C SER A 263 -27.99 3.95 -3.26
N PHE A 264 -28.86 2.94 -3.22
CA PHE A 264 -28.95 1.90 -4.26
C PHE A 264 -30.36 1.79 -4.87
N THR A 265 -31.08 2.90 -4.90
CA THR A 265 -32.43 2.96 -5.46
C THR A 265 -32.38 2.88 -6.99
N SER A 266 -32.85 1.76 -7.57
CA SER A 266 -32.76 1.51 -9.02
C SER A 266 -33.46 2.55 -9.88
N GLY A 267 -34.57 3.12 -9.40
CA GLY A 267 -35.30 4.21 -10.09
C GLY A 267 -34.55 5.54 -10.15
N GLN A 268 -33.45 5.69 -9.41
CA GLN A 268 -32.61 6.90 -9.34
C GLN A 268 -31.24 6.73 -10.00
N GLY A 269 -31.03 5.62 -10.70
CA GLY A 269 -29.81 5.39 -11.47
C GLY A 269 -28.82 4.40 -10.86
N ALA A 270 -29.13 3.80 -9.72
CA ALA A 270 -28.39 2.66 -9.20
C ALA A 270 -28.69 1.38 -10.00
N GLY A 271 -27.78 0.43 -9.96
CA GLY A 271 -27.96 -0.85 -10.63
C GLY A 271 -26.80 -1.83 -10.45
N SER A 272 -26.83 -2.88 -11.24
CA SER A 272 -25.74 -3.85 -11.27
C SER A 272 -25.46 -4.34 -12.70
N VAL A 273 -24.23 -4.81 -12.90
CA VAL A 273 -23.78 -5.43 -14.14
C VAL A 273 -23.09 -6.74 -13.80
N LYS A 274 -23.39 -7.80 -14.52
CA LYS A 274 -22.72 -9.10 -14.38
C LYS A 274 -21.77 -9.34 -15.53
N VAL A 275 -20.59 -9.81 -15.18
CA VAL A 275 -19.60 -10.34 -16.12
C VAL A 275 -19.56 -11.88 -16.00
N ASP A 276 -18.92 -12.55 -16.94
CA ASP A 276 -18.88 -14.01 -16.98
C ASP A 276 -17.64 -14.62 -16.28
N ASP A 277 -16.96 -13.86 -15.43
CA ASP A 277 -15.79 -14.30 -14.69
C ASP A 277 -15.70 -13.59 -13.31
N THR A 278 -14.93 -14.15 -12.38
CA THR A 278 -14.75 -13.58 -11.04
C THR A 278 -13.96 -12.29 -11.07
N ILE A 279 -14.53 -11.21 -10.54
CA ILE A 279 -13.89 -9.89 -10.47
C ILE A 279 -12.85 -9.91 -9.35
N VAL A 280 -11.62 -9.48 -9.67
CA VAL A 280 -10.50 -9.39 -8.73
C VAL A 280 -9.97 -7.97 -8.53
N GLY A 281 -10.33 -7.04 -9.41
CA GLY A 281 -9.91 -5.65 -9.29
C GLY A 281 -10.68 -4.72 -10.21
N LEU A 282 -10.77 -3.46 -9.79
CA LEU A 282 -11.33 -2.36 -10.56
C LEU A 282 -10.30 -1.24 -10.66
N LYS A 283 -10.18 -0.63 -11.82
CA LYS A 283 -9.33 0.56 -11.99
C LYS A 283 -9.90 1.49 -13.03
N VAL A 284 -10.12 2.73 -12.67
CA VAL A 284 -10.45 3.77 -13.63
C VAL A 284 -9.18 4.18 -14.36
N PHE A 285 -9.22 4.14 -15.67
CA PHE A 285 -8.10 4.57 -16.49
C PHE A 285 -8.62 5.24 -17.76
N ARG A 286 -8.13 6.45 -18.02
CA ARG A 286 -8.66 7.31 -19.07
C ARG A 286 -10.19 7.47 -18.88
N ASP A 287 -10.99 7.19 -19.89
CA ASP A 287 -12.44 7.38 -19.87
C ASP A 287 -13.24 6.09 -19.60
N ALA A 288 -12.63 5.05 -19.04
CA ALA A 288 -13.25 3.76 -18.80
C ALA A 288 -12.94 3.19 -17.43
N LEU A 289 -13.87 2.42 -16.89
CA LEU A 289 -13.63 1.56 -15.73
C LEU A 289 -13.20 0.18 -16.22
N PHE A 290 -11.96 -0.20 -15.97
CA PHE A 290 -11.44 -1.53 -16.28
C PHE A 290 -11.83 -2.50 -15.16
N ILE A 291 -12.40 -3.64 -15.56
CA ILE A 291 -12.85 -4.71 -14.69
C ILE A 291 -11.91 -5.88 -14.92
N PHE A 292 -11.00 -6.09 -13.96
CA PHE A 292 -10.05 -7.20 -14.00
C PHE A 292 -10.68 -8.42 -13.35
N CYS A 293 -10.74 -9.51 -14.10
CA CYS A 293 -11.22 -10.80 -13.63
C CYS A 293 -10.07 -11.82 -13.57
N GLN A 294 -10.34 -13.02 -13.06
CA GLN A 294 -9.32 -14.07 -12.92
C GLN A 294 -8.74 -14.50 -14.26
N ASN A 295 -9.57 -14.59 -15.30
CA ASN A 295 -9.14 -15.09 -16.62
C ASN A 295 -9.38 -14.07 -17.75
N ARG A 296 -10.02 -12.94 -17.49
CA ARG A 296 -10.44 -11.96 -18.48
C ARG A 296 -10.32 -10.53 -17.98
N ILE A 297 -10.33 -9.60 -18.93
CA ILE A 297 -10.42 -8.18 -18.62
C ILE A 297 -11.54 -7.58 -19.45
N PHE A 298 -12.40 -6.81 -18.81
CA PHE A 298 -13.46 -6.03 -19.45
C PHE A 298 -13.22 -4.54 -19.21
N LYS A 299 -13.89 -3.73 -20.00
CA LYS A 299 -14.02 -2.29 -19.73
C LYS A 299 -15.48 -1.89 -19.77
N LEU A 300 -15.88 -1.10 -18.81
CA LEU A 300 -17.17 -0.42 -18.76
C LEU A 300 -16.96 1.00 -19.24
N THR A 301 -17.80 1.39 -20.21
CA THR A 301 -17.84 2.73 -20.79
C THR A 301 -19.26 3.26 -20.71
N GLY A 302 -19.44 4.55 -20.90
CA GLY A 302 -20.73 5.23 -20.82
C GLY A 302 -20.63 6.48 -19.94
N SER A 303 -21.64 7.31 -20.00
CA SER A 303 -21.72 8.56 -19.24
C SER A 303 -22.72 8.50 -18.08
N SER A 304 -23.57 7.49 -18.05
CA SER A 304 -24.58 7.28 -17.00
C SER A 304 -25.05 5.83 -17.00
N SER A 305 -25.75 5.43 -15.95
CA SER A 305 -26.35 4.08 -15.83
C SER A 305 -27.25 3.70 -17.01
N ALA A 306 -27.86 4.65 -17.69
CA ALA A 306 -28.71 4.40 -18.85
C ALA A 306 -27.94 3.89 -20.09
N ASN A 307 -26.63 4.16 -20.18
CA ASN A 307 -25.81 3.82 -21.33
C ASN A 307 -24.50 3.09 -20.98
N PHE A 308 -24.39 2.61 -19.76
CA PHE A 308 -23.24 1.77 -19.39
C PHE A 308 -23.17 0.52 -20.25
N ALA A 309 -22.03 0.30 -20.88
CA ALA A 309 -21.76 -0.84 -21.73
C ALA A 309 -20.46 -1.52 -21.34
N VAL A 310 -20.52 -2.83 -21.10
CA VAL A 310 -19.36 -3.65 -20.82
C VAL A 310 -18.89 -4.33 -22.09
N THR A 311 -17.61 -4.17 -22.41
CA THR A 311 -16.97 -4.78 -23.57
C THR A 311 -15.71 -5.54 -23.16
N PRO A 312 -15.43 -6.72 -23.73
CA PRO A 312 -14.21 -7.46 -23.43
C PRO A 312 -12.99 -6.73 -23.99
N VAL A 313 -11.92 -6.70 -23.20
CA VAL A 313 -10.58 -6.24 -23.57
C VAL A 313 -9.71 -7.44 -23.92
N THR A 314 -9.74 -8.47 -23.05
CA THR A 314 -9.10 -9.77 -23.26
C THR A 314 -10.08 -10.89 -22.95
N ARG A 315 -9.83 -12.08 -23.53
CA ARG A 315 -10.67 -13.26 -23.28
C ARG A 315 -9.95 -14.38 -22.53
N ASP A 316 -8.62 -14.39 -22.58
CA ASP A 316 -7.78 -15.48 -22.05
C ASP A 316 -6.65 -14.97 -21.15
N ILE A 317 -6.67 -13.68 -20.79
CA ILE A 317 -5.69 -13.06 -19.91
C ILE A 317 -6.43 -12.30 -18.83
N GLY A 318 -6.25 -12.72 -17.60
CA GLY A 318 -6.80 -12.09 -16.41
C GLY A 318 -5.71 -11.61 -15.46
N CYS A 319 -6.14 -11.20 -14.28
CA CYS A 319 -5.31 -10.69 -13.21
C CYS A 319 -5.38 -11.61 -11.99
N ILE A 320 -4.24 -11.91 -11.38
CA ILE A 320 -4.18 -12.78 -10.19
C ILE A 320 -4.70 -12.06 -8.94
N ASN A 321 -4.34 -10.77 -8.79
CA ASN A 321 -4.69 -10.02 -7.59
C ASN A 321 -4.85 -8.53 -7.89
N GLY A 322 -5.97 -7.95 -7.48
CA GLY A 322 -6.29 -6.54 -7.73
C GLY A 322 -5.31 -5.54 -7.11
N LYS A 323 -4.59 -5.92 -6.04
CA LYS A 323 -3.56 -5.08 -5.41
C LYS A 323 -2.32 -4.88 -6.28
N THR A 324 -2.20 -5.63 -7.37
CA THR A 324 -1.10 -5.51 -8.33
C THR A 324 -1.39 -4.55 -9.48
N ILE A 325 -2.64 -4.08 -9.58
CA ILE A 325 -3.08 -3.20 -10.66
C ILE A 325 -2.70 -1.76 -10.35
N GLN A 326 -1.85 -1.17 -11.15
CA GLN A 326 -1.40 0.22 -11.00
C GLN A 326 -1.40 0.95 -12.34
N GLU A 327 -1.60 2.26 -12.28
CA GLU A 327 -1.29 3.14 -13.41
C GLU A 327 0.21 3.38 -13.44
N PHE A 328 0.85 3.02 -14.54
CA PHE A 328 2.28 3.10 -14.71
C PHE A 328 2.65 3.52 -16.13
N ALA A 329 3.40 4.58 -16.25
CA ALA A 329 3.92 5.08 -17.53
C ALA A 329 2.84 5.29 -18.62
N GLY A 330 1.64 5.71 -18.22
CA GLY A 330 0.52 5.98 -19.13
C GLY A 330 -0.24 4.74 -19.63
N ASP A 331 -0.03 3.60 -18.99
CA ASP A 331 -0.76 2.35 -19.17
C ASP A 331 -1.15 1.74 -17.79
N LEU A 332 -1.95 0.69 -17.79
CA LEU A 332 -2.20 -0.13 -16.61
C LEU A 332 -1.28 -1.34 -16.60
N ILE A 333 -0.48 -1.48 -15.53
CA ILE A 333 0.33 -2.66 -15.25
C ILE A 333 -0.40 -3.55 -14.26
N PHE A 334 -0.31 -4.87 -14.43
CA PHE A 334 -0.93 -5.85 -13.55
C PHE A 334 -0.17 -7.18 -13.56
N LEU A 335 -0.40 -8.01 -12.55
CA LEU A 335 0.13 -9.37 -12.48
C LEU A 335 -0.83 -10.36 -13.14
N GLY A 336 -0.44 -10.89 -14.28
CA GLY A 336 -1.11 -12.00 -14.95
C GLY A 336 -0.61 -13.36 -14.41
N PRO A 337 -1.20 -14.49 -14.91
CA PRO A 337 -0.85 -15.84 -14.46
C PRO A 337 0.60 -16.23 -14.77
N ASP A 338 1.23 -15.56 -15.69
CA ASP A 338 2.57 -15.85 -16.21
C ASP A 338 3.56 -14.67 -16.02
N GLY A 339 3.22 -13.66 -15.21
CA GLY A 339 4.09 -12.53 -14.91
C GLY A 339 3.44 -11.17 -15.14
N LEU A 340 4.25 -10.11 -15.13
CA LEU A 340 3.76 -8.74 -15.31
C LEU A 340 3.36 -8.48 -16.77
N ARG A 341 2.23 -7.79 -16.93
CA ARG A 341 1.65 -7.39 -18.21
C ARG A 341 1.14 -5.96 -18.17
N THR A 342 0.93 -5.38 -19.35
CA THR A 342 0.27 -4.08 -19.51
C THR A 342 -1.00 -4.22 -20.35
N VAL A 343 -1.99 -3.35 -20.13
CA VAL A 343 -3.26 -3.42 -20.85
C VAL A 343 -3.07 -3.08 -22.33
N ALA A 344 -2.29 -2.05 -22.68
CA ALA A 344 -2.02 -1.70 -24.07
C ALA A 344 -1.25 -2.81 -24.81
N GLY A 345 -0.33 -3.48 -24.10
CA GLY A 345 0.35 -4.66 -24.64
C GLY A 345 -0.62 -5.80 -24.95
N THR A 346 -1.67 -5.98 -24.18
CA THR A 346 -2.68 -7.03 -24.39
C THR A 346 -3.69 -6.69 -25.50
N GLN A 347 -3.95 -5.41 -25.77
CA GLN A 347 -4.88 -4.97 -26.82
C GLN A 347 -4.30 -5.02 -28.25
N ASN A 348 -2.99 -4.89 -28.38
CA ASN A 348 -2.32 -4.74 -29.70
C ASN A 348 -2.09 -6.06 -30.42
N ILE A 349 -2.41 -7.19 -29.81
CA ILE A 349 -2.08 -8.50 -30.38
C ILE A 349 -3.34 -9.37 -30.43
N GLY A 350 -3.85 -9.54 -31.63
CA GLY A 350 -4.74 -10.66 -31.94
C GLY A 350 -3.98 -11.96 -31.67
N ASP A 351 -4.28 -12.58 -30.56
CA ASP A 351 -4.19 -14.01 -30.29
C ASP A 351 -2.84 -14.75 -30.15
N VAL A 352 -1.65 -14.26 -30.46
CA VAL A 352 -0.54 -15.24 -30.56
C VAL A 352 0.77 -14.94 -29.83
N ASN A 353 1.08 -13.74 -29.37
CA ASN A 353 2.33 -13.53 -28.62
C ASN A 353 2.26 -12.30 -27.71
N ILE A 354 1.48 -12.43 -26.67
CA ILE A 354 1.49 -11.45 -25.62
C ILE A 354 2.64 -11.81 -24.66
N GLY A 355 3.84 -11.36 -25.02
CA GLY A 355 4.99 -11.48 -24.14
C GLY A 355 4.73 -10.74 -22.84
N THR A 356 4.99 -11.39 -21.71
CA THR A 356 5.08 -10.70 -20.42
C THR A 356 6.20 -9.68 -20.49
N ILE A 357 6.00 -8.51 -19.91
CA ILE A 357 7.09 -7.53 -19.80
C ILE A 357 8.21 -8.04 -18.88
N SER A 358 7.90 -9.01 -18.01
CA SER A 358 8.79 -9.65 -17.04
C SER A 358 9.56 -10.86 -17.58
N SER A 359 9.57 -11.12 -18.88
CA SER A 359 10.21 -12.30 -19.47
C SER A 359 11.68 -12.51 -19.06
N ASN A 360 12.42 -11.42 -18.84
CA ASN A 360 13.82 -11.47 -18.39
C ASN A 360 14.02 -12.02 -16.97
N VAL A 361 12.97 -11.98 -16.15
CA VAL A 361 12.97 -12.42 -14.74
C VAL A 361 11.88 -13.45 -14.47
N GLN A 362 11.48 -14.19 -15.51
CA GLN A 362 10.35 -15.13 -15.46
C GLN A 362 10.46 -16.14 -14.32
N SER A 363 11.63 -16.71 -14.06
CA SER A 363 11.83 -17.69 -12.98
C SER A 363 11.43 -17.16 -11.60
N ILE A 364 11.54 -15.85 -11.38
CA ILE A 364 11.16 -15.26 -10.09
C ILE A 364 9.63 -15.26 -9.94
N PHE A 365 8.92 -15.03 -11.04
CA PHE A 365 7.45 -15.09 -11.03
C PHE A 365 6.95 -16.51 -10.88
N ASP A 366 7.53 -17.47 -11.61
CA ASP A 366 7.17 -18.89 -11.54
C ASP A 366 7.33 -19.44 -10.11
N ASP A 367 8.40 -19.04 -9.40
CA ASP A 367 8.67 -19.45 -8.04
C ASP A 367 7.75 -18.80 -6.98
N ASN A 368 7.15 -17.64 -7.29
CA ASN A 368 6.45 -16.84 -6.29
C ASN A 368 4.93 -16.74 -6.51
N ILE A 369 4.43 -16.81 -7.74
CA ILE A 369 3.00 -16.63 -8.02
C ILE A 369 2.15 -17.67 -7.30
N LEU A 370 2.53 -18.95 -7.37
CA LEU A 370 1.74 -20.04 -6.80
C LEU A 370 1.82 -20.13 -5.27
N ASP A 371 2.95 -19.73 -4.70
CA ASP A 371 3.22 -19.89 -3.27
C ASP A 371 2.89 -18.66 -2.43
N SER A 372 2.59 -17.52 -3.06
CA SER A 372 2.33 -16.28 -2.34
C SER A 372 0.85 -16.11 -2.04
N SER A 373 0.56 -15.68 -0.81
CA SER A 373 -0.80 -15.42 -0.34
C SER A 373 -1.11 -13.93 -0.27
N VAL A 374 -0.08 -13.09 -0.25
CA VAL A 374 -0.21 -11.64 -0.15
C VAL A 374 0.60 -10.99 -1.26
N PHE A 375 -0.08 -10.15 -2.03
CA PHE A 375 0.51 -9.32 -3.07
C PHE A 375 0.24 -7.86 -2.75
N GLU A 376 1.26 -7.03 -2.84
CA GLU A 376 1.15 -5.59 -2.68
C GLU A 376 1.99 -4.89 -3.74
N SER A 377 1.51 -3.78 -4.25
CA SER A 377 2.27 -3.00 -5.23
C SER A 377 2.18 -1.51 -4.99
N VAL A 378 3.20 -0.80 -5.43
CA VAL A 378 3.26 0.65 -5.35
C VAL A 378 4.01 1.21 -6.56
N VAL A 379 3.61 2.39 -7.02
CA VAL A 379 4.29 3.13 -8.07
C VAL A 379 5.01 4.34 -7.47
N ILE A 380 6.23 4.56 -7.94
CA ILE A 380 7.05 5.73 -7.63
C ILE A 380 7.21 6.52 -8.94
N PRO A 381 6.34 7.51 -9.20
CA PRO A 381 6.32 8.22 -10.47
C PRO A 381 7.62 8.97 -10.77
N GLU A 382 8.25 9.56 -9.76
CA GLU A 382 9.52 10.31 -9.89
C GLU A 382 10.67 9.44 -10.41
N LYS A 383 10.63 8.13 -10.11
CA LYS A 383 11.62 7.15 -10.54
C LYS A 383 11.17 6.34 -11.74
N THR A 384 9.98 6.61 -12.28
CA THR A 384 9.32 5.76 -13.29
C THR A 384 9.41 4.28 -12.92
N GLN A 385 9.00 3.97 -11.68
CA GLN A 385 9.24 2.69 -11.03
C GLN A 385 7.94 2.09 -10.51
N TYR A 386 7.73 0.80 -10.79
CA TYR A 386 6.70 -0.04 -10.19
C TYR A 386 7.38 -1.07 -9.29
N ARG A 387 6.92 -1.20 -8.05
CA ARG A 387 7.37 -2.22 -7.10
C ARG A 387 6.25 -3.19 -6.80
N LEU A 388 6.55 -4.47 -6.89
CA LEU A 388 5.65 -5.56 -6.54
C LEU A 388 6.27 -6.40 -5.44
N PHE A 389 5.49 -6.71 -4.41
CA PHE A 389 5.90 -7.52 -3.28
C PHE A 389 5.09 -8.80 -3.21
N PHE A 390 5.77 -9.91 -2.97
CA PHE A 390 5.18 -11.24 -2.78
C PHE A 390 5.46 -11.71 -1.36
N THR A 391 4.43 -12.09 -0.62
CA THR A 391 4.62 -12.64 0.73
C THR A 391 4.07 -14.05 0.80
N LYS A 392 4.95 -14.97 1.18
CA LYS A 392 4.62 -16.35 1.48
C LYS A 392 4.29 -16.44 2.97
N THR A 393 3.09 -16.89 3.30
CA THR A 393 2.62 -17.01 4.69
C THR A 393 2.59 -18.48 5.15
N SER A 394 3.29 -19.38 4.50
CA SER A 394 3.32 -20.78 4.86
C SER A 394 4.41 -21.07 5.90
N GLY A 395 4.00 -21.57 7.09
CA GLY A 395 4.91 -22.02 8.15
C GLY A 395 5.28 -20.91 9.15
N LEU A 396 6.34 -21.15 9.93
CA LEU A 396 6.85 -20.28 11.00
C LEU A 396 7.57 -19.00 10.50
N GLU A 397 7.79 -18.87 9.18
CA GLU A 397 8.50 -17.73 8.59
C GLU A 397 7.68 -17.11 7.45
N SER A 398 7.17 -15.91 7.66
CA SER A 398 6.68 -15.08 6.56
C SER A 398 7.87 -14.54 5.76
N ARG A 399 8.01 -14.97 4.51
CA ARG A 399 9.07 -14.51 3.62
C ARG A 399 8.50 -13.56 2.58
N THR A 400 8.97 -12.33 2.57
CA THR A 400 8.60 -11.33 1.55
C THR A 400 9.78 -11.12 0.61
N GLU A 401 9.51 -11.24 -0.67
CA GLU A 401 10.41 -10.83 -1.75
C GLU A 401 9.72 -9.73 -2.56
N GLY A 402 10.49 -8.83 -3.14
CA GLY A 402 9.96 -7.77 -3.99
C GLY A 402 10.72 -7.69 -5.30
N ILE A 403 10.05 -7.17 -6.31
CA ILE A 403 10.61 -6.86 -7.63
C ILE A 403 10.39 -5.39 -7.93
N ILE A 404 11.43 -4.75 -8.40
CA ILE A 404 11.40 -3.42 -8.98
C ILE A 404 11.34 -3.57 -10.48
N CYS A 405 10.43 -2.86 -11.12
CA CYS A 405 10.33 -2.69 -12.56
C CYS A 405 10.49 -1.21 -12.90
N VAL A 406 11.49 -0.87 -13.69
CA VAL A 406 11.74 0.50 -14.16
C VAL A 406 11.53 0.54 -15.67
N LEU A 407 10.77 1.53 -16.14
CA LEU A 407 10.64 1.81 -17.56
C LEU A 407 11.70 2.82 -17.99
N LYS A 408 12.57 2.40 -18.89
CA LYS A 408 13.57 3.29 -19.52
C LYS A 408 13.17 3.67 -20.94
N PRO A 409 13.36 4.94 -21.33
CA PRO A 409 13.21 5.34 -22.73
C PRO A 409 14.26 4.64 -23.60
N GLN A 410 13.83 3.94 -24.63
CA GLN A 410 14.74 3.32 -25.60
C GLN A 410 14.89 4.17 -26.86
N GLN A 411 16.09 4.19 -27.43
CA GLN A 411 16.37 4.84 -28.71
C GLN A 411 15.64 4.19 -29.92
N SER A 412 15.19 2.95 -29.77
CA SER A 412 14.47 2.18 -30.81
C SER A 412 12.94 2.41 -30.82
N GLY A 413 12.41 3.23 -29.91
CA GLY A 413 10.96 3.50 -29.79
C GLY A 413 10.14 2.38 -29.13
N GLN A 414 10.76 1.26 -28.71
CA GLN A 414 10.11 0.22 -27.91
C GLN A 414 10.43 0.44 -26.42
N PRO A 415 9.46 0.33 -25.52
CA PRO A 415 9.71 0.47 -24.09
C PRO A 415 10.64 -0.65 -23.60
N ALA A 416 11.65 -0.28 -22.81
CA ALA A 416 12.53 -1.24 -22.15
C ALA A 416 12.18 -1.31 -20.66
N TYR A 417 11.86 -2.49 -20.20
CA TYR A 417 11.64 -2.77 -18.80
C TYR A 417 12.89 -3.41 -18.20
N GLU A 418 13.46 -2.77 -17.18
CA GLU A 418 14.58 -3.31 -16.42
C GLU A 418 14.11 -3.70 -15.02
N PHE A 419 14.63 -4.80 -14.52
CA PHE A 419 14.21 -5.41 -13.27
C PHE A 419 15.35 -5.50 -12.26
N SER A 420 14.98 -5.48 -10.97
CA SER A 420 15.85 -5.83 -9.85
C SER A 420 15.04 -6.45 -8.72
N LYS A 421 15.72 -7.09 -7.76
CA LYS A 421 15.10 -7.62 -6.55
C LYS A 421 15.19 -6.66 -5.39
N ILE A 422 14.16 -6.65 -4.56
CA ILE A 422 14.13 -5.91 -3.29
C ILE A 422 13.98 -6.90 -2.14
N LYS A 423 14.79 -6.74 -1.10
CA LYS A 423 14.71 -7.51 0.15
C LYS A 423 14.74 -6.59 1.35
N GLY A 424 14.11 -7.02 2.45
CA GLY A 424 14.11 -6.29 3.72
C GLY A 424 12.90 -5.38 3.91
N ILE A 425 12.17 -5.01 2.85
CA ILE A 425 10.89 -4.31 2.95
C ILE A 425 9.78 -5.36 2.95
N LYS A 426 8.94 -5.36 4.00
CA LYS A 426 7.90 -6.38 4.22
C LYS A 426 6.52 -5.74 4.35
N PRO A 427 5.92 -5.29 3.27
CA PRO A 427 4.61 -4.64 3.30
C PRO A 427 3.50 -5.69 3.48
N ALA A 428 2.63 -5.45 4.44
CA ALA A 428 1.35 -6.11 4.58
C ALA A 428 0.24 -5.37 3.82
N CYS A 429 0.34 -4.06 3.70
CA CYS A 429 -0.46 -3.19 2.86
C CYS A 429 0.37 -1.99 2.42
N THR A 430 0.04 -1.39 1.29
CA THR A 430 0.75 -0.24 0.72
C THR A 430 -0.22 0.86 0.29
N ASP A 431 0.25 2.10 0.34
CA ASP A 431 -0.40 3.24 -0.30
C ASP A 431 0.65 4.27 -0.73
N SER A 432 0.35 5.01 -1.79
CA SER A 432 1.11 6.16 -2.20
C SER A 432 0.19 7.37 -2.38
N PHE A 433 0.59 8.51 -1.87
CA PHE A 433 -0.18 9.75 -1.97
C PHE A 433 0.74 10.96 -2.06
N ILE A 434 0.17 12.08 -2.46
CA ILE A 434 0.89 13.35 -2.55
C ILE A 434 0.52 14.20 -1.33
N GLU A 435 1.52 14.53 -0.51
CA GLU A 435 1.39 15.46 0.61
C GLU A 435 2.26 16.68 0.35
N GLN A 436 1.64 17.87 0.31
CA GLN A 436 2.34 19.15 0.09
C GLN A 436 3.31 19.15 -1.11
N GLY A 437 2.94 18.43 -2.18
CA GLY A 437 3.75 18.33 -3.40
C GLY A 437 4.82 17.24 -3.37
N ASN A 438 4.99 16.51 -2.28
CA ASN A 438 5.91 15.37 -2.18
C ASN A 438 5.12 14.05 -2.23
N ILE A 439 5.67 13.07 -2.93
CA ILE A 439 5.11 11.73 -2.94
C ILE A 439 5.56 11.00 -1.68
N LEU A 440 4.59 10.56 -0.90
CA LEU A 440 4.81 9.71 0.26
C LEU A 440 4.39 8.28 -0.06
N ILE A 441 5.28 7.33 0.21
CA ILE A 441 5.03 5.91 0.02
C ILE A 441 5.00 5.27 1.39
N LEU A 442 3.80 4.83 1.79
CA LEU A 442 3.59 4.17 3.06
C LEU A 442 3.44 2.66 2.88
N HIS A 443 3.87 1.92 3.88
CA HIS A 443 3.46 0.54 4.03
C HIS A 443 3.18 0.21 5.50
N GLY A 444 2.13 -0.58 5.73
CA GLY A 444 1.87 -1.22 7.00
C GLY A 444 2.68 -2.51 7.09
N GLY A 445 3.34 -2.73 8.23
CA GLY A 445 4.15 -3.92 8.49
C GLY A 445 3.32 -5.08 9.05
N PHE A 446 3.90 -6.28 8.99
CA PHE A 446 3.38 -7.45 9.72
C PHE A 446 3.57 -7.33 11.23
N ASP A 447 4.44 -6.43 11.65
CA ASP A 447 4.75 -6.12 13.05
C ASP A 447 3.85 -5.03 13.66
N GLY A 448 2.87 -4.53 12.88
CA GLY A 448 1.90 -3.54 13.31
C GLY A 448 2.36 -2.08 13.25
N TYR A 449 3.54 -1.80 12.71
CA TYR A 449 4.00 -0.44 12.47
C TYR A 449 3.70 0.04 11.04
N ILE A 450 3.67 1.36 10.88
CA ILE A 450 3.60 2.01 9.58
C ILE A 450 4.95 2.62 9.25
N TYR A 451 5.39 2.34 8.04
CA TYR A 451 6.69 2.76 7.52
C TYR A 451 6.52 3.67 6.31
N ARG A 452 7.45 4.61 6.16
CA ARG A 452 7.65 5.39 4.95
C ARG A 452 8.88 4.85 4.22
N GLN A 453 8.72 4.60 2.92
CA GLN A 453 9.81 4.21 2.02
C GLN A 453 10.48 5.46 1.43
N GLU A 454 11.60 5.26 0.75
CA GLU A 454 12.39 6.32 0.09
C GLU A 454 13.00 7.33 1.08
N GLU A 455 13.69 6.82 2.10
CA GLU A 455 14.30 7.62 3.16
C GLU A 455 15.82 7.40 3.32
#